data_19a1ee30f9d24812c7005d1f7a12555e
#
_entry.id   19a1ee30f9d24812c7005d1f7a12555e
#
_cell.length_a   1.000
_cell.length_b   1.000
_cell.length_c   1.000
_cell.angle_alpha   90.00
_cell.angle_beta   90.00
_cell.angle_gamma   90.00
#
_symmetry.space_group_name_H-M   'P 1'
#
loop_
_entity.id
_entity.type
_entity.pdbx_description
1 polymer ?
#
loop_
_entity_poly.entity_id
_entity_poly.type
_entity_poly.pdbx_seq_one_letter_code
_entity_poly.pdbx_strand_id
1 'polypeptide(L)'
;MNKLELTKRLSREAGVNQSGPVTTINQVGDYKRLVDWIDTAYEDIQTAHATWQFLRKEFSFATVSGTATYTPAAAGLSDFAEWVSDDDGDSENFRIYLTAADEQFIDYIPWDLFREVYLFGTQRTQTGRPTVYTIKPDDTLMFFPIPNDVFTCLGEYFRIPFTMTLNDDEPVFPDRFHIAVMWQALKYYGAYSQESDKYMTGQIEYRKRLRALEKSQLPQIAWGEPLA
;
A
#
# COMPACT_ATOMS: atom_id res chain seq x y z
N MET A 1 -10.17 -8.98 13.99
CA MET A 1 -11.54 -8.39 14.18
C MET A 1 -12.05 -7.96 12.82
N ASN A 2 -13.23 -8.46 12.45
CA ASN A 2 -13.85 -8.08 11.18
C ASN A 2 -14.65 -6.76 11.27
N LYS A 3 -15.12 -6.26 10.12
CA LYS A 3 -15.88 -5.00 10.01
C LYS A 3 -17.10 -4.97 10.94
N LEU A 4 -17.87 -6.06 10.99
CA LEU A 4 -19.06 -6.14 11.84
C LEU A 4 -18.71 -6.09 13.33
N GLU A 5 -17.66 -6.77 13.77
CA GLU A 5 -17.21 -6.75 15.16
C GLU A 5 -16.71 -5.37 15.57
N LEU A 6 -15.95 -4.68 14.70
CA LEU A 6 -15.52 -3.29 14.92
C LEU A 6 -16.71 -2.36 15.07
N THR A 7 -17.70 -2.48 14.19
CA THR A 7 -18.94 -1.64 14.24
C THR A 7 -19.77 -1.93 15.49
N LYS A 8 -19.92 -3.21 15.88
CA LYS A 8 -20.60 -3.57 17.14
C LYS A 8 -19.91 -3.00 18.35
N ARG A 9 -18.57 -3.05 18.36
CA ARG A 9 -17.78 -2.48 19.46
C ARG A 9 -17.90 -0.98 19.51
N LEU A 10 -17.83 -0.29 18.37
CA LEU A 10 -18.06 1.14 18.29
C LEU A 10 -19.45 1.52 18.84
N SER A 11 -20.50 0.78 18.46
CA SER A 11 -21.87 1.02 18.95
C SER A 11 -21.98 0.96 20.48
N ARG A 12 -21.26 0.01 21.13
CA ARG A 12 -21.21 -0.10 22.59
C ARG A 12 -20.47 1.05 23.24
N GLU A 13 -19.27 1.38 22.76
CA GLU A 13 -18.44 2.46 23.30
C GLU A 13 -19.11 3.83 23.07
N ALA A 14 -19.79 3.99 21.96
CA ALA A 14 -20.58 5.19 21.65
C ALA A 14 -21.88 5.30 22.48
N GLY A 15 -22.35 4.21 23.11
CA GLY A 15 -23.60 4.20 23.88
C GLY A 15 -24.85 4.22 23.01
N VAL A 16 -24.76 3.93 21.72
CA VAL A 16 -25.90 3.92 20.79
C VAL A 16 -26.76 2.67 21.03
N ASN A 17 -26.14 1.49 21.04
CA ASN A 17 -26.82 0.22 21.35
C ASN A 17 -25.81 -0.83 21.79
N GLN A 18 -26.10 -1.57 22.86
CA GLN A 18 -25.21 -2.59 23.41
C GLN A 18 -25.00 -3.80 22.47
N SER A 19 -26.04 -4.16 21.69
CA SER A 19 -25.95 -5.30 20.75
C SER A 19 -25.27 -4.91 19.42
N GLY A 20 -25.32 -3.61 19.07
CA GLY A 20 -24.85 -3.12 17.77
C GLY A 20 -25.69 -3.63 16.58
N PRO A 21 -25.29 -3.33 15.33
CA PRO A 21 -26.01 -3.80 14.14
C PRO A 21 -25.81 -5.30 13.92
N VAL A 22 -26.78 -5.94 13.28
CA VAL A 22 -26.70 -7.37 12.89
C VAL A 22 -25.83 -7.54 11.64
N THR A 23 -25.78 -6.51 10.79
CA THR A 23 -24.98 -6.47 9.54
C THR A 23 -24.47 -5.04 9.36
N THR A 24 -23.41 -4.88 8.56
CA THR A 24 -22.92 -3.56 8.11
C THR A 24 -23.47 -3.15 6.75
N ILE A 25 -24.19 -4.06 6.08
CA ILE A 25 -24.67 -3.88 4.71
C ILE A 25 -26.05 -3.21 4.76
N ASN A 26 -26.28 -2.22 3.89
CA ASN A 26 -27.55 -1.50 3.72
C ASN A 26 -28.10 -0.89 5.02
N GLN A 27 -27.22 -0.42 5.90
CA GLN A 27 -27.63 0.24 7.12
C GLN A 27 -28.20 1.64 6.86
N VAL A 28 -29.08 2.09 7.77
CA VAL A 28 -29.70 3.42 7.74
C VAL A 28 -29.56 4.11 9.11
N GLY A 29 -29.74 5.43 9.15
CA GLY A 29 -29.70 6.20 10.39
C GLY A 29 -28.36 6.13 11.12
N ASP A 30 -28.40 5.94 12.43
CA ASP A 30 -27.20 5.96 13.27
C ASP A 30 -26.26 4.76 12.97
N TYR A 31 -26.80 3.60 12.66
CA TYR A 31 -25.97 2.46 12.27
C TYR A 31 -25.19 2.68 10.97
N LYS A 32 -25.81 3.38 9.99
CA LYS A 32 -25.09 3.76 8.78
C LYS A 32 -23.89 4.66 9.11
N ARG A 33 -24.08 5.66 9.97
CA ARG A 33 -23.00 6.54 10.40
C ARG A 33 -21.88 5.81 11.10
N LEU A 34 -22.19 4.83 11.98
CA LEU A 34 -21.18 4.02 12.64
C LEU A 34 -20.35 3.22 11.62
N VAL A 35 -20.99 2.65 10.60
CA VAL A 35 -20.31 1.94 9.50
C VAL A 35 -19.44 2.91 8.71
N ASP A 36 -19.97 4.06 8.29
CA ASP A 36 -19.25 5.06 7.52
C ASP A 36 -18.00 5.57 8.31
N TRP A 37 -18.10 5.75 9.63
CA TRP A 37 -16.94 6.13 10.44
C TRP A 37 -15.90 5.02 10.59
N ILE A 38 -16.30 3.76 10.64
CA ILE A 38 -15.36 2.62 10.59
C ILE A 38 -14.61 2.61 9.27
N ASP A 39 -15.31 2.80 8.15
CA ASP A 39 -14.71 2.82 6.81
C ASP A 39 -13.73 4.00 6.68
N THR A 40 -14.15 5.21 7.07
CA THR A 40 -13.29 6.40 7.06
C THR A 40 -12.07 6.22 7.98
N ALA A 41 -12.26 5.72 9.19
CA ALA A 41 -11.17 5.49 10.13
C ALA A 41 -10.15 4.46 9.61
N TYR A 42 -10.62 3.46 8.89
CA TYR A 42 -9.76 2.46 8.28
C TYR A 42 -8.95 3.03 7.10
N GLU A 43 -9.59 3.84 6.26
CA GLU A 43 -8.93 4.56 5.17
C GLU A 43 -7.86 5.53 5.70
N ASP A 44 -8.17 6.32 6.74
CA ASP A 44 -7.22 7.23 7.37
C ASP A 44 -5.96 6.53 7.89
N ILE A 45 -6.10 5.33 8.48
CA ILE A 45 -4.94 4.57 8.96
C ILE A 45 -4.07 4.14 7.78
N GLN A 46 -4.65 3.69 6.69
CA GLN A 46 -3.92 3.24 5.51
C GLN A 46 -3.22 4.40 4.77
N THR A 47 -3.86 5.57 4.76
CA THR A 47 -3.32 6.76 4.09
C THR A 47 -2.39 7.60 4.96
N ALA A 48 -2.28 7.28 6.27
CA ALA A 48 -1.40 8.01 7.19
C ALA A 48 0.09 7.96 6.78
N HIS A 49 0.53 6.89 6.16
CA HIS A 49 1.87 6.73 5.62
C HIS A 49 1.85 5.98 4.28
N ALA A 50 2.62 6.45 3.32
CA ALA A 50 2.74 5.82 1.99
C ALA A 50 3.47 4.46 2.06
N THR A 51 4.40 4.30 3.02
CA THR A 51 5.35 3.18 3.08
C THR A 51 4.97 2.08 4.08
N TRP A 52 3.67 1.89 4.35
CA TRP A 52 3.21 0.80 5.19
C TRP A 52 3.61 -0.57 4.63
N GLN A 53 4.32 -1.41 5.40
CA GLN A 53 4.72 -2.75 4.95
C GLN A 53 3.51 -3.65 4.61
N PHE A 54 2.37 -3.50 5.28
CA PHE A 54 1.16 -4.28 4.99
C PHE A 54 0.48 -3.90 3.66
N LEU A 55 0.86 -2.77 3.04
CA LEU A 55 0.41 -2.38 1.70
C LEU A 55 1.37 -2.85 0.61
N ARG A 56 2.55 -3.36 0.97
CA ARG A 56 3.54 -3.86 0.02
C ARG A 56 3.18 -5.26 -0.47
N LYS A 57 3.25 -5.46 -1.78
CA LYS A 57 2.96 -6.72 -2.46
C LYS A 57 4.00 -7.02 -3.53
N GLU A 58 4.23 -8.30 -3.77
CA GLU A 58 5.02 -8.78 -4.89
C GLU A 58 4.18 -8.82 -6.18
N PHE A 59 4.83 -8.61 -7.31
CA PHE A 59 4.26 -8.84 -8.63
C PHE A 59 5.16 -9.73 -9.47
N SER A 60 4.54 -10.33 -10.48
CA SER A 60 5.21 -11.09 -11.52
C SER A 60 4.47 -10.91 -12.84
N PHE A 61 5.17 -10.51 -13.89
CA PHE A 61 4.60 -10.48 -15.24
C PHE A 61 5.61 -10.89 -16.28
N ALA A 62 5.13 -11.32 -17.46
CA ALA A 62 5.96 -11.67 -18.60
C ALA A 62 6.14 -10.44 -19.51
N THR A 63 7.39 -10.14 -19.89
CA THR A 63 7.65 -9.13 -20.91
C THR A 63 7.22 -9.60 -22.29
N VAL A 64 7.06 -8.67 -23.23
CA VAL A 64 6.77 -8.94 -24.62
C VAL A 64 7.96 -8.52 -25.46
N SER A 65 8.49 -9.42 -26.30
CA SER A 65 9.60 -9.11 -27.19
C SER A 65 9.30 -7.88 -28.04
N GLY A 66 10.21 -6.91 -28.08
CA GLY A 66 10.08 -5.64 -28.78
C GLY A 66 9.30 -4.56 -28.02
N THR A 67 8.81 -4.84 -26.82
CA THR A 67 8.06 -3.87 -25.99
C THR A 67 8.91 -3.39 -24.83
N ALA A 68 9.18 -2.08 -24.77
CA ALA A 68 10.01 -1.48 -23.72
C ALA A 68 9.20 -1.00 -22.51
N THR A 69 7.90 -0.74 -22.65
CA THR A 69 7.08 -0.04 -21.65
C THR A 69 5.92 -0.88 -21.16
N TYR A 70 5.67 -0.86 -19.84
CA TYR A 70 4.62 -1.62 -19.19
C TYR A 70 3.90 -0.76 -18.17
N THR A 71 2.61 -0.51 -18.39
CA THR A 71 1.75 0.14 -17.40
C THR A 71 1.44 -0.84 -16.27
N PRO A 72 1.04 -0.36 -15.07
CA PRO A 72 0.57 -1.25 -14.00
C PRO A 72 -0.53 -2.23 -14.45
N ALA A 73 -1.47 -1.77 -15.27
CA ALA A 73 -2.51 -2.62 -15.84
C ALA A 73 -1.95 -3.69 -16.78
N ALA A 74 -0.92 -3.38 -17.60
CA ALA A 74 -0.24 -4.35 -18.46
C ALA A 74 0.54 -5.40 -17.64
N ALA A 75 1.02 -5.03 -16.44
CA ALA A 75 1.61 -5.93 -15.47
C ALA A 75 0.56 -6.75 -14.67
N GLY A 76 -0.75 -6.57 -14.94
CA GLY A 76 -1.83 -7.29 -14.27
C GLY A 76 -2.22 -6.74 -12.90
N LEU A 77 -1.80 -5.52 -12.55
CA LEU A 77 -2.03 -4.92 -11.24
C LEU A 77 -3.29 -4.04 -11.26
N SER A 78 -4.34 -4.48 -10.58
CA SER A 78 -5.61 -3.75 -10.47
C SER A 78 -5.68 -2.85 -9.23
N ASP A 79 -4.86 -3.14 -8.22
CA ASP A 79 -4.81 -2.43 -6.93
C ASP A 79 -3.50 -1.63 -6.75
N PHE A 80 -2.89 -1.23 -7.84
CA PHE A 80 -1.61 -0.51 -7.87
C PHE A 80 -1.74 0.92 -7.35
N ALA A 81 -0.82 1.33 -6.48
CA ALA A 81 -0.63 2.71 -6.04
C ALA A 81 0.74 3.26 -6.48
N GLU A 82 1.83 2.54 -6.18
CA GLU A 82 3.19 3.00 -6.45
C GLU A 82 4.15 1.81 -6.57
N TRP A 83 5.16 1.90 -7.44
CA TRP A 83 6.24 0.92 -7.51
C TRP A 83 7.21 1.11 -6.34
N VAL A 84 7.70 0.00 -5.79
CA VAL A 84 8.83 0.06 -4.85
C VAL A 84 10.10 0.16 -5.68
N SER A 85 10.64 1.37 -5.83
CA SER A 85 11.89 1.62 -6.55
C SER A 85 13.09 1.47 -5.63
N ASP A 86 14.25 1.15 -6.21
CA ASP A 86 15.54 1.02 -5.51
C ASP A 86 16.26 2.38 -5.39
N ASP A 87 15.50 3.48 -5.31
CA ASP A 87 16.02 4.86 -5.29
C ASP A 87 16.91 5.15 -4.05
N ASP A 88 16.72 4.39 -2.97
CA ASP A 88 17.49 4.52 -1.72
C ASP A 88 18.85 3.78 -1.77
N GLY A 89 19.16 3.08 -2.86
CA GLY A 89 20.47 2.46 -3.10
C GLY A 89 20.82 1.22 -2.27
N ASP A 90 19.94 0.77 -1.39
CA ASP A 90 20.22 -0.30 -0.43
C ASP A 90 19.48 -1.63 -0.71
N SER A 91 18.53 -1.67 -1.63
CA SER A 91 17.79 -2.90 -1.91
C SER A 91 17.51 -3.09 -3.40
N GLU A 92 18.14 -4.10 -3.99
CA GLU A 92 17.80 -4.59 -5.31
C GLU A 92 16.43 -5.28 -5.27
N ASN A 93 15.40 -4.67 -5.89
CA ASN A 93 14.03 -5.15 -5.82
C ASN A 93 13.59 -5.81 -7.13
N PHE A 94 13.86 -5.15 -8.27
CA PHE A 94 13.42 -5.66 -9.56
C PHE A 94 14.39 -6.71 -10.10
N ARG A 95 13.83 -7.86 -10.48
CA ARG A 95 14.57 -9.00 -11.03
C ARG A 95 13.98 -9.44 -12.36
N ILE A 96 14.81 -9.96 -13.24
CA ILE A 96 14.39 -10.45 -14.54
C ILE A 96 15.09 -11.77 -14.86
N TYR A 97 14.36 -12.71 -15.44
CA TYR A 97 14.91 -13.98 -15.87
C TYR A 97 14.16 -14.56 -17.07
N LEU A 98 14.85 -15.39 -17.84
CA LEU A 98 14.27 -16.28 -18.84
C LEU A 98 13.98 -17.65 -18.22
N THR A 99 14.93 -18.14 -17.42
CA THR A 99 14.84 -19.36 -16.62
C THR A 99 15.32 -19.07 -15.20
N ALA A 100 14.88 -19.81 -14.20
CA ALA A 100 15.30 -19.61 -12.81
C ALA A 100 16.84 -19.66 -12.60
N ALA A 101 17.58 -20.26 -13.53
CA ALA A 101 19.05 -20.36 -13.44
C ALA A 101 19.77 -19.07 -13.86
N ASP A 102 19.09 -18.16 -14.57
CA ASP A 102 19.67 -16.93 -15.09
C ASP A 102 19.04 -15.66 -14.49
N GLU A 103 18.42 -15.78 -13.32
CA GLU A 103 17.82 -14.66 -12.60
C GLU A 103 18.87 -13.61 -12.23
N GLN A 104 18.57 -12.35 -12.56
CA GLN A 104 19.44 -11.20 -12.30
C GLN A 104 18.62 -9.99 -11.85
N PHE A 105 19.18 -9.20 -10.95
CA PHE A 105 18.67 -7.90 -10.63
C PHE A 105 18.89 -6.93 -11.79
N ILE A 106 18.01 -5.94 -11.89
CA ILE A 106 18.10 -4.84 -12.84
C ILE A 106 18.15 -3.51 -12.09
N ASP A 107 19.04 -2.63 -12.51
CA ASP A 107 19.29 -1.36 -11.80
C ASP A 107 18.23 -0.32 -12.09
N TYR A 108 17.78 0.38 -11.04
CA TYR A 108 16.93 1.55 -11.19
C TYR A 108 17.72 2.77 -11.64
N ILE A 109 17.18 3.50 -12.61
CA ILE A 109 17.74 4.78 -13.05
C ILE A 109 16.62 5.83 -13.05
N PRO A 110 16.79 6.99 -12.39
CA PRO A 110 15.82 8.08 -12.40
C PRO A 110 15.45 8.49 -13.83
N TRP A 111 14.17 8.79 -14.05
CA TRP A 111 13.62 9.05 -15.39
C TRP A 111 14.40 10.10 -16.19
N ASP A 112 14.80 11.21 -15.58
CA ASP A 112 15.51 12.27 -16.30
C ASP A 112 16.87 11.79 -16.82
N LEU A 113 17.64 11.07 -16.00
CA LEU A 113 18.92 10.50 -16.38
C LEU A 113 18.73 9.37 -17.43
N PHE A 114 17.73 8.51 -17.23
CA PHE A 114 17.42 7.44 -18.19
C PHE A 114 17.12 7.99 -19.57
N ARG A 115 16.32 9.07 -19.64
CA ARG A 115 15.98 9.73 -20.89
C ARG A 115 17.20 10.30 -21.62
N GLU A 116 18.13 10.90 -20.88
CA GLU A 116 19.33 11.50 -21.45
C GLU A 116 20.32 10.45 -21.96
N VAL A 117 20.47 9.35 -21.23
CA VAL A 117 21.48 8.32 -21.54
C VAL A 117 20.96 7.29 -22.55
N TYR A 118 19.76 6.76 -22.34
CA TYR A 118 19.28 5.58 -23.08
C TYR A 118 18.28 5.89 -24.19
N LEU A 119 17.59 7.05 -24.12
CA LEU A 119 16.63 7.43 -25.15
C LEU A 119 17.21 8.38 -26.20
N PHE A 120 18.52 8.59 -26.19
CA PHE A 120 19.20 9.45 -27.14
C PHE A 120 19.79 8.68 -28.32
N GLY A 121 19.61 9.19 -29.54
CA GLY A 121 20.20 8.64 -30.75
C GLY A 121 19.76 7.21 -31.08
N THR A 122 20.70 6.39 -31.53
CA THR A 122 20.46 4.99 -31.91
C THR A 122 20.26 4.04 -30.72
N GLN A 123 20.63 4.46 -29.52
CA GLN A 123 20.46 3.61 -28.33
C GLN A 123 18.99 3.26 -28.07
N ARG A 124 18.07 4.18 -28.32
CA ARG A 124 16.62 3.96 -28.11
C ARG A 124 16.04 2.73 -28.81
N THR A 125 16.74 2.18 -29.82
CA THR A 125 16.30 1.00 -30.58
C THR A 125 17.08 -0.26 -30.24
N GLN A 126 18.01 -0.18 -29.27
CA GLN A 126 18.81 -1.32 -28.87
C GLN A 126 17.91 -2.37 -28.20
N THR A 127 17.98 -3.60 -28.70
CA THR A 127 17.26 -4.76 -28.18
C THR A 127 18.21 -5.70 -27.45
N GLY A 128 17.74 -6.34 -26.42
CA GLY A 128 18.53 -7.28 -25.62
C GLY A 128 17.81 -7.70 -24.35
N ARG A 129 18.53 -8.35 -23.46
CA ARG A 129 18.07 -8.58 -22.11
C ARG A 129 18.09 -7.26 -21.34
N PRO A 130 16.99 -6.86 -20.70
CA PRO A 130 16.99 -5.69 -19.84
C PRO A 130 18.02 -5.77 -18.71
N THR A 131 18.75 -4.68 -18.51
CA THR A 131 19.75 -4.53 -17.44
C THR A 131 19.44 -3.35 -16.52
N VAL A 132 18.68 -2.39 -17.03
CA VAL A 132 18.24 -1.23 -16.27
C VAL A 132 16.76 -0.96 -16.50
N TYR A 133 16.13 -0.29 -15.54
CA TYR A 133 14.75 0.15 -15.66
C TYR A 133 14.57 1.55 -15.11
N THR A 134 13.47 2.17 -15.48
CA THR A 134 13.02 3.44 -14.92
C THR A 134 11.51 3.43 -14.75
N ILE A 135 11.04 4.31 -13.86
CA ILE A 135 9.62 4.60 -13.67
C ILE A 135 9.37 5.99 -14.25
N LYS A 136 8.47 6.07 -15.22
CA LYS A 136 8.07 7.35 -15.80
C LYS A 136 7.13 8.12 -14.86
N PRO A 137 6.90 9.43 -15.09
CA PRO A 137 5.97 10.23 -14.31
C PRO A 137 4.50 9.76 -14.33
N ASP A 138 4.15 8.87 -15.27
CA ASP A 138 2.83 8.25 -15.41
C ASP A 138 2.78 6.82 -14.84
N ASP A 139 3.71 6.48 -13.94
CA ASP A 139 3.87 5.16 -13.32
C ASP A 139 4.13 4.02 -14.31
N THR A 140 4.46 4.32 -15.56
CA THR A 140 4.82 3.31 -16.55
C THR A 140 6.27 2.86 -16.33
N LEU A 141 6.48 1.55 -16.16
CA LEU A 141 7.83 0.95 -16.20
C LEU A 141 8.40 1.02 -17.61
N MET A 142 9.68 1.34 -17.73
CA MET A 142 10.41 1.27 -18.98
C MET A 142 11.73 0.54 -18.78
N PHE A 143 12.00 -0.47 -19.61
CA PHE A 143 13.20 -1.27 -19.59
C PHE A 143 14.18 -0.89 -20.68
N PHE A 144 15.47 -1.05 -20.40
CA PHE A 144 16.54 -0.93 -21.38
C PHE A 144 17.63 -2.00 -21.15
N PRO A 145 18.16 -2.64 -22.22
CA PRO A 145 17.66 -2.65 -23.60
C PRO A 145 16.19 -3.11 -23.73
N ILE A 146 15.57 -2.82 -24.88
CA ILE A 146 14.21 -3.30 -25.18
C ILE A 146 14.25 -4.84 -25.14
N PRO A 147 13.36 -5.51 -24.39
CA PRO A 147 13.32 -6.96 -24.31
C PRO A 147 13.31 -7.62 -25.70
N ASN A 148 14.26 -8.52 -25.95
CA ASN A 148 14.35 -9.28 -27.20
C ASN A 148 13.68 -10.66 -27.10
N ASP A 149 13.21 -11.03 -25.90
CA ASP A 149 12.54 -12.28 -25.60
C ASP A 149 11.46 -12.07 -24.54
N VAL A 150 10.75 -13.15 -24.17
CA VAL A 150 9.74 -13.15 -23.12
C VAL A 150 10.43 -13.48 -21.78
N PHE A 151 10.81 -12.45 -21.05
CA PHE A 151 11.39 -12.59 -19.72
C PHE A 151 10.28 -12.51 -18.65
N THR A 152 10.47 -13.18 -17.54
CA THR A 152 9.67 -12.94 -16.34
C THR A 152 10.30 -11.81 -15.53
N CYS A 153 9.54 -10.77 -15.26
CA CYS A 153 9.92 -9.66 -14.38
C CYS A 153 9.22 -9.81 -13.03
N LEU A 154 10.01 -9.71 -11.95
CA LEU A 154 9.55 -9.74 -10.56
C LEU A 154 9.92 -8.44 -9.88
N GLY A 155 9.14 -8.07 -8.89
CA GLY A 155 9.41 -6.91 -8.04
C GLY A 155 8.29 -6.69 -7.04
N GLU A 156 8.26 -5.51 -6.45
CA GLU A 156 7.27 -5.15 -5.45
C GLU A 156 6.62 -3.81 -5.74
N TYR A 157 5.41 -3.64 -5.23
CA TYR A 157 4.64 -2.41 -5.35
C TYR A 157 3.81 -2.17 -4.09
N PHE A 158 3.44 -0.93 -3.84
CA PHE A 158 2.42 -0.57 -2.87
C PHE A 158 1.05 -0.57 -3.54
N ARG A 159 0.08 -1.18 -2.88
CA ARG A 159 -1.31 -1.18 -3.33
C ARG A 159 -2.07 0.02 -2.81
N ILE A 160 -3.16 0.37 -3.48
CA ILE A 160 -4.15 1.34 -2.97
C ILE A 160 -4.76 0.82 -1.66
N PRO A 161 -5.29 1.73 -0.80
CA PRO A 161 -6.02 1.34 0.39
C PRO A 161 -7.14 0.35 0.08
N PHE A 162 -7.19 -0.72 0.86
CA PHE A 162 -8.26 -1.72 0.77
C PHE A 162 -9.51 -1.21 1.46
N THR A 163 -10.68 -1.38 0.83
CA THR A 163 -11.98 -1.02 1.41
C THR A 163 -12.71 -2.27 1.87
N MET A 164 -13.13 -2.30 3.14
CA MET A 164 -13.95 -3.38 3.67
C MET A 164 -15.39 -3.24 3.18
N THR A 165 -15.89 -4.19 2.40
CA THR A 165 -17.24 -4.17 1.81
C THR A 165 -18.20 -5.13 2.49
N LEU A 166 -17.69 -6.27 2.98
CA LEU A 166 -18.47 -7.33 3.61
C LEU A 166 -18.35 -7.29 5.14
N ASN A 167 -19.29 -7.95 5.83
CA ASN A 167 -19.27 -8.06 7.30
C ASN A 167 -18.01 -8.73 7.84
N ASP A 168 -17.52 -9.73 7.12
CA ASP A 168 -16.41 -10.57 7.52
C ASP A 168 -15.05 -10.06 7.03
N ASP A 169 -15.03 -8.96 6.27
CA ASP A 169 -13.79 -8.33 5.85
C ASP A 169 -13.01 -7.83 7.07
N GLU A 170 -11.70 -8.08 7.06
CA GLU A 170 -10.80 -7.68 8.12
C GLU A 170 -9.79 -6.63 7.64
N PRO A 171 -9.36 -5.71 8.53
CA PRO A 171 -8.26 -4.81 8.20
C PRO A 171 -7.00 -5.59 7.76
N VAL A 172 -6.29 -5.08 6.77
CA VAL A 172 -5.12 -5.76 6.16
C VAL A 172 -3.85 -5.73 7.02
N PHE A 173 -3.82 -4.90 8.05
CA PHE A 173 -2.70 -4.86 9.00
C PHE A 173 -2.90 -5.88 10.14
N PRO A 174 -1.87 -6.20 10.95
CA PRO A 174 -1.94 -7.29 11.94
C PRO A 174 -3.06 -7.16 12.94
N ASP A 175 -3.74 -8.27 13.26
CA ASP A 175 -4.96 -8.40 14.09
C ASP A 175 -4.91 -7.64 15.41
N ARG A 176 -3.74 -7.62 16.06
CA ARG A 176 -3.51 -6.92 17.33
C ARG A 176 -3.77 -5.42 17.26
N PHE A 177 -3.79 -4.85 16.05
CA PHE A 177 -4.01 -3.43 15.82
C PHE A 177 -5.39 -3.10 15.26
N HIS A 178 -6.22 -4.09 14.86
CA HIS A 178 -7.56 -3.87 14.28
C HIS A 178 -8.41 -2.92 15.13
N ILE A 179 -8.25 -2.98 16.45
CA ILE A 179 -8.98 -2.12 17.38
C ILE A 179 -8.67 -0.63 17.23
N ALA A 180 -7.56 -0.25 16.56
CA ALA A 180 -7.23 1.15 16.30
C ALA A 180 -8.30 1.82 15.43
N VAL A 181 -8.89 1.08 14.48
CA VAL A 181 -9.98 1.56 13.61
C VAL A 181 -11.16 2.02 14.45
N MET A 182 -11.58 1.19 15.42
CA MET A 182 -12.72 1.52 16.29
C MET A 182 -12.44 2.76 17.16
N TRP A 183 -11.22 2.91 17.69
CA TRP A 183 -10.89 4.09 18.48
C TRP A 183 -10.83 5.39 17.65
N GLN A 184 -10.36 5.32 16.42
CA GLN A 184 -10.41 6.45 15.50
C GLN A 184 -11.87 6.81 15.15
N ALA A 185 -12.71 5.80 14.89
CA ALA A 185 -14.13 6.00 14.62
C ALA A 185 -14.88 6.57 15.85
N LEU A 186 -14.51 6.18 17.09
CA LEU A 186 -15.07 6.75 18.31
C LEU A 186 -14.73 8.23 18.45
N LYS A 187 -13.55 8.66 18.01
CA LYS A 187 -13.18 10.08 17.95
C LYS A 187 -14.14 10.86 17.03
N TYR A 188 -14.50 10.30 15.86
CA TYR A 188 -15.47 10.92 14.95
C TYR A 188 -16.86 10.99 15.56
N TYR A 189 -17.29 9.90 16.22
CA TYR A 189 -18.55 9.91 16.95
C TYR A 189 -18.57 11.01 18.02
N GLY A 190 -17.54 11.10 18.86
CA GLY A 190 -17.43 12.11 19.92
C GLY A 190 -17.46 13.55 19.39
N ALA A 191 -16.82 13.80 18.25
CA ALA A 191 -16.86 15.08 17.55
C ALA A 191 -18.28 15.41 17.04
N TYR A 192 -18.96 14.41 16.47
CA TYR A 192 -20.32 14.58 15.95
C TYR A 192 -21.36 14.79 17.08
N SER A 193 -21.30 13.97 18.14
CA SER A 193 -22.24 14.03 19.27
C SER A 193 -21.93 15.16 20.27
N GLN A 194 -20.82 15.89 20.06
CA GLN A 194 -20.29 16.92 20.98
C GLN A 194 -19.97 16.37 22.38
N GLU A 195 -19.64 15.07 22.47
CA GLU A 195 -19.24 14.40 23.69
C GLU A 195 -17.70 14.43 23.84
N SER A 196 -17.20 15.43 24.56
CA SER A 196 -15.76 15.66 24.75
C SER A 196 -15.03 14.45 25.33
N ASP A 197 -15.65 13.73 26.25
CA ASP A 197 -15.04 12.56 26.92
C ASP A 197 -14.80 11.41 25.93
N LYS A 198 -15.76 11.14 25.05
CA LYS A 198 -15.63 10.11 24.01
C LYS A 198 -14.59 10.51 22.96
N TYR A 199 -14.58 11.80 22.57
CA TYR A 199 -13.57 12.33 21.67
C TYR A 199 -12.15 12.15 22.25
N MET A 200 -11.93 12.59 23.50
CA MET A 200 -10.63 12.50 24.17
C MET A 200 -10.19 11.05 24.39
N THR A 201 -11.07 10.18 24.81
CA THR A 201 -10.79 8.75 24.99
C THR A 201 -10.42 8.11 23.67
N GLY A 202 -11.20 8.34 22.61
CA GLY A 202 -10.91 7.87 21.26
C GLY A 202 -9.53 8.34 20.77
N GLN A 203 -9.23 9.64 20.96
CA GLN A 203 -7.94 10.22 20.54
C GLN A 203 -6.74 9.61 21.28
N ILE A 204 -6.82 9.43 22.60
CA ILE A 204 -5.73 8.87 23.42
C ILE A 204 -5.45 7.41 23.01
N GLU A 205 -6.50 6.59 22.98
CA GLU A 205 -6.37 5.17 22.66
C GLU A 205 -5.96 4.94 21.20
N TYR A 206 -6.47 5.73 20.26
CA TYR A 206 -6.04 5.70 18.87
C TYR A 206 -4.55 6.00 18.73
N ARG A 207 -4.08 7.13 19.28
CA ARG A 207 -2.66 7.52 19.20
C ARG A 207 -1.72 6.46 19.78
N LYS A 208 -2.11 5.85 20.89
CA LYS A 208 -1.33 4.78 21.52
C LYS A 208 -1.17 3.57 20.57
N ARG A 209 -2.25 3.18 19.89
CA ARG A 209 -2.25 2.02 18.99
C ARG A 209 -1.62 2.35 17.64
N LEU A 210 -1.84 3.55 17.13
CA LEU A 210 -1.19 3.99 15.90
C LEU A 210 0.34 4.00 16.06
N ARG A 211 0.88 4.56 17.13
CA ARG A 211 2.32 4.51 17.40
C ARG A 211 2.89 3.09 17.48
N ALA A 212 2.13 2.15 18.04
CA ALA A 212 2.55 0.76 18.10
C ALA A 212 2.51 0.09 16.72
N LEU A 213 1.53 0.45 15.88
CA LEU A 213 1.43 0.02 14.48
C LEU A 213 2.60 0.60 13.66
N GLU A 214 2.86 1.89 13.77
CA GLU A 214 3.97 2.59 13.11
C GLU A 214 5.31 1.91 13.43
N LYS A 215 5.58 1.67 14.71
CA LYS A 215 6.81 0.98 15.15
C LYS A 215 6.94 -0.43 14.56
N SER A 216 5.82 -1.09 14.26
CA SER A 216 5.78 -2.47 13.76
C SER A 216 5.80 -2.56 12.23
N GLN A 217 5.28 -1.54 11.54
CA GLN A 217 4.95 -1.62 10.12
C GLN A 217 5.59 -0.53 9.24
N LEU A 218 6.36 0.38 9.84
CA LEU A 218 7.19 1.30 9.06
C LEU A 218 8.62 0.78 8.98
N PRO A 219 9.35 1.10 7.90
CA PRO A 219 10.78 0.84 7.80
C PRO A 219 11.52 1.42 9.01
N GLN A 220 12.43 0.67 9.59
CA GLN A 220 13.27 1.17 10.68
C GLN A 220 14.38 2.02 10.09
N ILE A 221 14.54 3.24 10.61
CA ILE A 221 15.67 4.10 10.26
C ILE A 221 16.92 3.45 10.86
N ALA A 222 17.77 2.87 10.02
CA ALA A 222 19.12 2.45 10.42
C ALA A 222 19.99 3.72 10.51
N TRP A 223 20.48 4.04 11.70
CA TRP A 223 21.51 5.05 11.85
C TRP A 223 22.80 4.44 11.29
N GLY A 224 23.39 5.09 10.28
CA GLY A 224 24.72 4.72 9.81
C GLY A 224 25.73 4.73 10.96
N GLU A 225 26.74 3.86 10.90
CA GLU A 225 27.81 3.84 11.88
C GLU A 225 28.42 5.26 11.99
N PRO A 226 28.74 5.73 13.20
CA PRO A 226 29.41 7.02 13.36
C PRO A 226 30.71 6.98 12.55
N LEU A 227 30.90 7.98 11.71
CA LEU A 227 32.16 8.19 10.99
C LEU A 227 33.29 8.28 12.03
N ALA A 228 34.16 7.26 12.07
CA ALA A 228 35.34 7.21 12.93
C ALA A 228 36.43 8.17 12.41
#